data_b8bddabeabdc4eed52d5e0a05ea2fce5
#
_entry.id   b8bddabeabdc4eed52d5e0a05ea2fce5
#
_cell.length_a   1.000
_cell.length_b   1.000
_cell.length_c   1.000
_cell.angle_alpha   90.00
_cell.angle_beta   90.00
_cell.angle_gamma   90.00
#
_symmetry.space_group_name_H-M   'P 1'
#
loop_
_entity.id
_entity.type
_entity.pdbx_description
1 polymer ?
#
loop_
_entity_poly.entity_id
_entity_poly.type
_entity_poly.pdbx_seq_one_letter_code
_entity_poly.pdbx_strand_id
1 'polypeptide(L)'
;HDLGTGKGGDHSEIGKKIVTKFSKRLGFSIHDTELLAWLVKNHLIMSSISQKTDVHDPETIKGFVKIVSSIEKLNYIYLLTVNDIRGTNPTLWNSWKHDLLKELFLSSRRKLNFEDQETTQSITAERKKESLLSVKNNNLVAVKAIWAQLPNTYFAKYQIEQLQNQALTISNASLETS
;
A
#
# COMPACT_ATOMS: atom_id res chain seq x y z
N HIS A 1 -2.45 12.46 -19.42
CA HIS A 1 -3.70 12.03 -18.76
C HIS A 1 -4.93 12.36 -19.59
N ASP A 2 -4.93 13.45 -20.35
CA ASP A 2 -6.07 13.95 -21.14
C ASP A 2 -6.22 13.36 -22.54
N LEU A 3 -5.59 12.24 -22.84
CA LEU A 3 -5.63 11.59 -24.17
C LEU A 3 -7.04 11.19 -24.64
N GLY A 4 -7.99 11.14 -23.73
CA GLY A 4 -9.40 10.83 -24.02
C GLY A 4 -10.28 12.06 -24.27
N THR A 5 -9.79 13.27 -24.08
CA THR A 5 -10.57 14.51 -24.19
C THR A 5 -11.08 14.72 -25.61
N GLY A 6 -12.34 15.12 -25.75
CA GLY A 6 -12.96 15.39 -27.06
C GLY A 6 -13.46 14.16 -27.82
N LYS A 7 -13.34 12.93 -27.29
CA LYS A 7 -13.76 11.69 -27.99
C LYS A 7 -15.17 11.21 -27.66
N GLY A 8 -15.94 11.98 -26.87
CA GLY A 8 -17.25 11.59 -26.37
C GLY A 8 -17.17 10.49 -25.29
N GLY A 9 -18.01 10.59 -24.26
CA GLY A 9 -17.99 9.67 -23.12
C GLY A 9 -16.99 10.04 -22.03
N ASP A 10 -16.73 9.12 -21.09
CA ASP A 10 -15.80 9.32 -19.99
C ASP A 10 -14.35 9.32 -20.50
N HIS A 11 -13.73 10.51 -20.54
CA HIS A 11 -12.37 10.70 -21.04
C HIS A 11 -11.33 9.91 -20.22
N SER A 12 -11.59 9.66 -18.93
CA SER A 12 -10.70 8.90 -18.05
C SER A 12 -10.66 7.42 -18.43
N GLU A 13 -11.81 6.81 -18.75
CA GLU A 13 -11.88 5.43 -19.22
C GLU A 13 -11.29 5.27 -20.63
N ILE A 14 -11.51 6.24 -21.52
CA ILE A 14 -10.91 6.25 -22.87
C ILE A 14 -9.40 6.39 -22.74
N GLY A 15 -8.93 7.34 -21.93
CA GLY A 15 -7.52 7.58 -21.66
C GLY A 15 -6.82 6.34 -21.09
N LYS A 16 -7.45 5.63 -20.14
CA LYS A 16 -6.96 4.36 -19.61
C LYS A 16 -6.72 3.33 -20.72
N LYS A 17 -7.65 3.14 -21.64
CA LYS A 17 -7.49 2.20 -22.74
C LYS A 17 -6.35 2.58 -23.68
N ILE A 18 -6.20 3.86 -23.97
CA ILE A 18 -5.13 4.39 -24.83
C ILE A 18 -3.78 4.16 -24.19
N VAL A 19 -3.61 4.58 -22.92
CA VAL A 19 -2.33 4.45 -22.21
C VAL A 19 -1.92 3.00 -22.03
N THR A 20 -2.86 2.09 -21.76
CA THR A 20 -2.58 0.66 -21.67
C THR A 20 -1.99 0.09 -22.97
N LYS A 21 -2.57 0.45 -24.14
CA LYS A 21 -2.03 0.03 -25.43
C LYS A 21 -0.65 0.64 -25.71
N PHE A 22 -0.49 1.90 -25.38
CA PHE A 22 0.76 2.64 -25.60
C PHE A 22 1.90 2.09 -24.74
N SER A 23 1.68 1.87 -23.46
CA SER A 23 2.67 1.32 -22.53
C SER A 23 3.15 -0.07 -22.95
N LYS A 24 2.23 -0.94 -23.37
CA LYS A 24 2.58 -2.27 -23.90
C LYS A 24 3.45 -2.20 -25.15
N ARG A 25 3.18 -1.27 -26.07
CA ARG A 25 3.99 -1.06 -27.27
C ARG A 25 5.41 -0.57 -26.96
N LEU A 26 5.58 0.18 -25.87
CA LEU A 26 6.88 0.69 -25.40
C LEU A 26 7.63 -0.33 -24.53
N GLY A 27 7.07 -1.52 -24.27
CA GLY A 27 7.73 -2.54 -23.47
C GLY A 27 7.73 -2.26 -21.96
N PHE A 28 6.79 -1.46 -21.47
CA PHE A 28 6.65 -1.25 -20.02
C PHE A 28 6.27 -2.55 -19.33
N SER A 29 6.68 -2.70 -18.08
CA SER A 29 6.29 -3.82 -17.25
C SER A 29 4.75 -3.86 -17.07
N ILE A 30 4.21 -5.01 -16.68
CA ILE A 30 2.79 -5.14 -16.36
C ILE A 30 2.42 -4.17 -15.24
N HIS A 31 3.24 -4.13 -14.18
CA HIS A 31 3.05 -3.23 -13.04
C HIS A 31 2.99 -1.76 -13.46
N ASP A 32 3.98 -1.28 -14.23
CA ASP A 32 4.00 0.11 -14.69
C ASP A 32 2.82 0.45 -15.60
N THR A 33 2.43 -0.51 -16.47
CA THR A 33 1.27 -0.34 -17.35
C THR A 33 -0.02 -0.20 -16.54
N GLU A 34 -0.21 -1.01 -15.50
CA GLU A 34 -1.38 -0.95 -14.62
C GLU A 34 -1.38 0.32 -13.78
N LEU A 35 -0.22 0.74 -13.26
CA LEU A 35 -0.08 1.98 -12.51
C LEU A 35 -0.43 3.19 -13.37
N LEU A 36 0.12 3.29 -14.58
CA LEU A 36 -0.19 4.38 -15.52
C LEU A 36 -1.67 4.39 -15.90
N ALA A 37 -2.25 3.23 -16.18
CA ALA A 37 -3.66 3.11 -16.51
C ALA A 37 -4.57 3.54 -15.35
N TRP A 38 -4.19 3.18 -14.12
CA TRP A 38 -4.88 3.60 -12.90
C TRP A 38 -4.77 5.11 -12.67
N LEU A 39 -3.58 5.70 -12.86
CA LEU A 39 -3.34 7.14 -12.73
C LEU A 39 -4.20 7.94 -13.71
N VAL A 40 -4.21 7.56 -14.99
CA VAL A 40 -5.02 8.23 -16.01
C VAL A 40 -6.52 8.13 -15.69
N LYS A 41 -6.97 6.96 -15.24
CA LYS A 41 -8.37 6.77 -14.84
C LYS A 41 -8.76 7.67 -13.65
N ASN A 42 -7.89 7.82 -12.67
CA ASN A 42 -8.20 8.44 -11.39
C ASN A 42 -7.60 9.85 -11.23
N HIS A 43 -7.05 10.48 -12.28
CA HIS A 43 -6.28 11.73 -12.18
C HIS A 43 -7.03 12.88 -11.49
N LEU A 44 -8.35 12.93 -11.57
CA LEU A 44 -9.18 13.98 -10.97
C LEU A 44 -9.59 13.70 -9.52
N ILE A 45 -9.38 12.46 -9.01
CA ILE A 45 -9.99 12.06 -7.73
C ILE A 45 -9.44 12.86 -6.55
N MET A 46 -8.12 13.06 -6.51
CA MET A 46 -7.48 13.75 -5.39
C MET A 46 -7.85 15.24 -5.35
N SER A 47 -7.88 15.91 -6.51
CA SER A 47 -8.34 17.31 -6.62
C SER A 47 -9.81 17.45 -6.28
N SER A 48 -10.66 16.50 -6.68
CA SER A 48 -12.09 16.50 -6.38
C SER A 48 -12.34 16.33 -4.88
N ILE A 49 -11.72 15.34 -4.23
CA ILE A 49 -11.89 15.09 -2.80
C ILE A 49 -11.37 16.28 -1.99
N SER A 50 -10.16 16.78 -2.27
CA SER A 50 -9.56 17.87 -1.50
C SER A 50 -10.37 19.19 -1.56
N GLN A 51 -11.14 19.43 -2.63
CA GLN A 51 -11.88 20.66 -2.81
C GLN A 51 -13.38 20.56 -2.49
N LYS A 52 -13.93 19.34 -2.43
CA LYS A 52 -15.40 19.14 -2.29
C LYS A 52 -15.81 18.46 -0.98
N THR A 53 -14.83 17.93 -0.23
CA THR A 53 -15.11 17.23 1.03
C THR A 53 -14.21 17.76 2.15
N ASP A 54 -14.55 17.43 3.39
CA ASP A 54 -13.68 17.74 4.53
C ASP A 54 -12.51 16.74 4.57
N VAL A 55 -11.30 17.24 4.34
CA VAL A 55 -10.05 16.45 4.37
C VAL A 55 -9.62 16.04 5.79
N HIS A 56 -10.28 16.55 6.82
CA HIS A 56 -10.06 16.17 8.22
C HIS A 56 -11.03 15.07 8.67
N ASP A 57 -12.09 14.79 7.91
CA ASP A 57 -13.04 13.74 8.23
C ASP A 57 -12.42 12.35 8.03
N PRO A 58 -12.40 11.50 9.09
CA PRO A 58 -11.85 10.14 9.02
C PRO A 58 -12.50 9.25 7.95
N GLU A 59 -13.80 9.39 7.68
CA GLU A 59 -14.48 8.59 6.65
C GLU A 59 -14.09 9.04 5.24
N THR A 60 -13.87 10.33 5.02
CA THR A 60 -13.30 10.87 3.78
C THR A 60 -11.92 10.26 3.52
N ILE A 61 -11.02 10.29 4.52
CA ILE A 61 -9.68 9.70 4.42
C ILE A 61 -9.76 8.20 4.14
N LYS A 62 -10.59 7.47 4.87
CA LYS A 62 -10.78 6.02 4.69
C LYS A 62 -11.31 5.67 3.29
N GLY A 63 -12.28 6.44 2.79
CA GLY A 63 -12.80 6.28 1.44
C GLY A 63 -11.72 6.49 0.37
N PHE A 64 -10.92 7.55 0.51
CA PHE A 64 -9.82 7.84 -0.41
C PHE A 64 -8.73 6.77 -0.36
N VAL A 65 -8.32 6.33 0.84
CA VAL A 65 -7.32 5.27 1.03
C VAL A 65 -7.74 3.95 0.38
N LYS A 66 -9.01 3.55 0.46
CA LYS A 66 -9.53 2.37 -0.25
C LYS A 66 -9.34 2.45 -1.77
N ILE A 67 -9.48 3.64 -2.36
CA ILE A 67 -9.32 3.83 -3.80
C ILE A 67 -7.84 3.81 -4.18
N VAL A 68 -7.00 4.52 -3.41
CA VAL A 68 -5.56 4.62 -3.66
C VAL A 68 -4.85 3.31 -3.37
N SER A 69 -5.17 2.65 -2.26
CA SER A 69 -4.77 1.30 -1.84
C SER A 69 -3.27 1.05 -1.65
N SER A 70 -2.38 1.99 -1.95
CA SER A 70 -0.93 1.83 -1.70
C SER A 70 -0.22 3.19 -1.59
N ILE A 71 0.92 3.21 -0.88
CA ILE A 71 1.81 4.38 -0.78
C ILE A 71 2.34 4.79 -2.16
N GLU A 72 2.63 3.83 -3.02
CA GLU A 72 3.10 4.09 -4.37
C GLU A 72 2.07 4.89 -5.18
N LYS A 73 0.82 4.41 -5.25
CA LYS A 73 -0.26 5.13 -5.94
C LYS A 73 -0.55 6.49 -5.32
N LEU A 74 -0.48 6.60 -3.98
CA LEU A 74 -0.64 7.86 -3.26
C LEU A 74 0.41 8.89 -3.69
N ASN A 75 1.68 8.49 -3.76
CA ASN A 75 2.76 9.37 -4.18
C ASN A 75 2.56 9.85 -5.62
N TYR A 76 2.25 8.94 -6.54
CA TYR A 76 2.08 9.29 -7.96
C TYR A 76 0.82 10.13 -8.20
N ILE A 77 -0.31 9.84 -7.55
CA ILE A 77 -1.52 10.65 -7.75
C ILE A 77 -1.36 12.06 -7.17
N TYR A 78 -0.64 12.22 -6.05
CA TYR A 78 -0.30 13.53 -5.50
C TYR A 78 0.55 14.35 -6.48
N LEU A 79 1.64 13.77 -6.98
CA LEU A 79 2.52 14.43 -7.95
C LEU A 79 1.77 14.79 -9.24
N LEU A 80 0.96 13.87 -9.76
CA LEU A 80 0.15 14.10 -10.95
C LEU A 80 -0.82 15.27 -10.73
N THR A 81 -1.56 15.26 -9.63
CA THR A 81 -2.56 16.32 -9.31
C THR A 81 -1.91 17.68 -9.17
N VAL A 82 -0.78 17.79 -8.46
CA VAL A 82 -0.05 19.05 -8.30
C VAL A 82 0.42 19.59 -9.66
N ASN A 83 1.04 18.74 -10.48
CA ASN A 83 1.56 19.16 -11.79
C ASN A 83 0.43 19.48 -12.78
N ASP A 84 -0.69 18.75 -12.73
CA ASP A 84 -1.85 19.00 -13.56
C ASP A 84 -2.46 20.38 -13.28
N ILE A 85 -2.74 20.69 -12.01
CA ILE A 85 -3.30 21.99 -11.62
C ILE A 85 -2.34 23.14 -12.03
N ARG A 86 -1.04 22.98 -11.77
CA ARG A 86 -0.04 24.01 -12.10
C ARG A 86 0.19 24.16 -13.59
N GLY A 87 0.13 23.07 -14.34
CA GLY A 87 0.32 23.05 -15.80
C GLY A 87 -0.88 23.57 -16.57
N THR A 88 -2.09 23.32 -16.08
CA THR A 88 -3.33 23.78 -16.72
C THR A 88 -3.50 25.30 -16.60
N ASN A 89 -3.34 25.82 -15.39
CA ASN A 89 -3.37 27.28 -15.16
C ASN A 89 -2.64 27.62 -13.85
N PRO A 90 -1.47 28.28 -13.92
CA PRO A 90 -0.70 28.66 -12.74
C PRO A 90 -1.47 29.49 -11.72
N THR A 91 -2.46 30.29 -12.15
CA THR A 91 -3.29 31.12 -11.24
C THR A 91 -4.26 30.29 -10.40
N LEU A 92 -4.55 29.05 -10.79
CA LEU A 92 -5.38 28.12 -10.03
C LEU A 92 -4.63 27.51 -8.82
N TRP A 93 -3.31 27.59 -8.82
CA TRP A 93 -2.49 27.12 -7.71
C TRP A 93 -2.33 28.23 -6.67
N ASN A 94 -2.80 28.00 -5.47
CA ASN A 94 -2.67 28.90 -4.33
C ASN A 94 -2.36 28.12 -3.04
N SER A 95 -2.02 28.85 -1.96
CA SER A 95 -1.66 28.23 -0.67
C SER A 95 -2.78 27.35 -0.12
N TRP A 96 -4.02 27.78 -0.22
CA TRP A 96 -5.17 27.02 0.25
C TRP A 96 -5.30 25.64 -0.42
N LYS A 97 -5.21 25.58 -1.77
CA LYS A 97 -5.23 24.30 -2.49
C LYS A 97 -4.03 23.43 -2.15
N HIS A 98 -2.85 24.06 -2.03
CA HIS A 98 -1.64 23.35 -1.59
C HIS A 98 -1.86 22.68 -0.24
N ASP A 99 -2.39 23.41 0.75
CA ASP A 99 -2.58 22.92 2.11
C ASP A 99 -3.61 21.79 2.16
N LEU A 100 -4.72 21.90 1.43
CA LEU A 100 -5.72 20.83 1.34
C LEU A 100 -5.18 19.55 0.73
N LEU A 101 -4.45 19.65 -0.39
CA LEU A 101 -3.84 18.50 -1.05
C LEU A 101 -2.78 17.86 -0.17
N LYS A 102 -1.95 18.66 0.51
CA LYS A 102 -0.92 18.22 1.44
C LYS A 102 -1.53 17.50 2.64
N GLU A 103 -2.59 18.04 3.22
CA GLU A 103 -3.28 17.42 4.37
C GLU A 103 -3.90 16.09 3.97
N LEU A 104 -4.62 16.02 2.85
CA LEU A 104 -5.18 14.78 2.32
C LEU A 104 -4.07 13.74 2.10
N PHE A 105 -2.93 14.15 1.52
CA PHE A 105 -1.77 13.27 1.30
C PHE A 105 -1.20 12.73 2.61
N LEU A 106 -0.92 13.60 3.58
CA LEU A 106 -0.29 13.21 4.85
C LEU A 106 -1.20 12.33 5.71
N SER A 107 -2.49 12.64 5.77
CA SER A 107 -3.48 11.85 6.51
C SER A 107 -3.68 10.47 5.88
N SER A 108 -3.77 10.40 4.54
CA SER A 108 -3.85 9.13 3.81
C SER A 108 -2.59 8.28 3.98
N ARG A 109 -1.40 8.91 3.96
CA ARG A 109 -0.14 8.21 4.17
C ARG A 109 -0.03 7.61 5.57
N ARG A 110 -0.46 8.37 6.61
CA ARG A 110 -0.52 7.85 8.00
C ARG A 110 -1.43 6.64 8.08
N LYS A 111 -2.61 6.72 7.47
CA LYS A 111 -3.60 5.63 7.47
C LYS A 111 -3.11 4.37 6.76
N LEU A 112 -2.50 4.51 5.57
CA LEU A 112 -1.92 3.40 4.82
C LEU A 112 -0.79 2.71 5.61
N ASN A 113 0.13 3.48 6.20
CA ASN A 113 1.21 2.92 7.02
C ASN A 113 0.68 2.15 8.24
N PHE A 114 -0.38 2.64 8.87
CA PHE A 114 -1.02 1.96 10.00
C PHE A 114 -1.67 0.64 9.58
N GLU A 115 -2.40 0.62 8.48
CA GLU A 115 -3.04 -0.59 7.93
C GLU A 115 -2.00 -1.64 7.51
N ASP A 116 -0.87 -1.23 6.92
CA ASP A 116 0.24 -2.11 6.59
C ASP A 116 0.87 -2.73 7.86
N GLN A 117 1.02 -1.96 8.93
CA GLN A 117 1.54 -2.46 10.21
C GLN A 117 0.58 -3.45 10.88
N GLU A 118 -0.72 -3.15 10.94
CA GLU A 118 -1.73 -4.06 11.48
C GLU A 118 -1.77 -5.38 10.70
N THR A 119 -1.75 -5.30 9.36
CA THR A 119 -1.73 -6.48 8.50
C THR A 119 -0.49 -7.33 8.74
N THR A 120 0.69 -6.70 8.81
CA THR A 120 1.95 -7.40 9.10
C THR A 120 1.92 -8.06 10.48
N GLN A 121 1.41 -7.39 11.51
CA GLN A 121 1.28 -7.96 12.86
C GLN A 121 0.34 -9.17 12.89
N SER A 122 -0.80 -9.09 12.22
CA SER A 122 -1.76 -10.19 12.12
C SER A 122 -1.15 -11.40 11.44
N ILE A 123 -0.53 -11.22 10.27
CA ILE A 123 0.15 -12.29 9.51
C ILE A 123 1.25 -12.93 10.34
N THR A 124 2.06 -12.13 11.04
CA THR A 124 3.17 -12.68 11.85
C THR A 124 2.68 -13.43 13.07
N ALA A 125 1.60 -12.99 13.71
CA ALA A 125 0.98 -13.69 14.83
C ALA A 125 0.42 -15.06 14.40
N GLU A 126 -0.25 -15.11 13.26
CA GLU A 126 -0.79 -16.35 12.69
C GLU A 126 0.33 -17.33 12.30
N ARG A 127 1.37 -16.85 11.60
CA ARG A 127 2.55 -17.66 11.25
C ARG A 127 3.26 -18.21 12.48
N LYS A 128 3.46 -17.41 13.53
CA LYS A 128 4.02 -17.87 14.82
C LYS A 128 3.17 -18.99 15.41
N LYS A 129 1.86 -18.80 15.46
CA LYS A 129 0.93 -19.78 16.02
C LYS A 129 0.97 -21.11 15.26
N GLU A 130 0.85 -21.06 13.94
CA GLU A 130 0.85 -22.25 13.07
C GLU A 130 2.18 -23.00 13.13
N SER A 131 3.28 -22.26 13.11
CA SER A 131 4.62 -22.88 13.17
C SER A 131 4.91 -23.58 14.49
N LEU A 132 4.29 -23.16 15.58
CA LEU A 132 4.43 -23.80 16.89
C LEU A 132 3.60 -25.10 17.03
N LEU A 133 2.64 -25.37 16.15
CA LEU A 133 1.83 -26.61 16.21
C LEU A 133 2.65 -27.88 15.99
N SER A 134 3.80 -27.77 15.32
CA SER A 134 4.72 -28.90 15.07
C SER A 134 5.62 -29.23 16.27
N VAL A 135 5.69 -28.35 17.28
CA VAL A 135 6.57 -28.51 18.45
C VAL A 135 5.86 -29.23 19.57
N LYS A 136 6.48 -30.28 20.15
CA LYS A 136 5.93 -30.98 21.32
C LYS A 136 5.84 -30.06 22.53
N ASN A 137 4.82 -30.24 23.36
CA ASN A 137 4.49 -29.34 24.49
C ASN A 137 5.65 -29.08 25.46
N ASN A 138 6.51 -30.07 25.71
CA ASN A 138 7.61 -29.93 26.67
C ASN A 138 8.71 -28.95 26.23
N ASN A 139 8.81 -28.63 24.95
CA ASN A 139 9.86 -27.77 24.38
C ASN A 139 9.34 -26.40 23.87
N LEU A 140 8.03 -26.20 23.97
CA LEU A 140 7.39 -24.94 23.56
C LEU A 140 7.93 -23.71 24.31
N VAL A 141 8.33 -23.89 25.58
CA VAL A 141 8.83 -22.79 26.42
C VAL A 141 10.16 -22.25 25.86
N ALA A 142 11.10 -23.13 25.50
CA ALA A 142 12.40 -22.75 24.93
C ALA A 142 12.24 -22.04 23.59
N VAL A 143 11.41 -22.58 22.69
CA VAL A 143 11.14 -21.95 21.38
C VAL A 143 10.49 -20.57 21.56
N LYS A 144 9.49 -20.45 22.43
CA LYS A 144 8.85 -19.16 22.70
C LYS A 144 9.79 -18.12 23.30
N ALA A 145 10.70 -18.52 24.19
CA ALA A 145 11.69 -17.63 24.80
C ALA A 145 12.66 -17.06 23.76
N ILE A 146 13.14 -17.88 22.83
CA ILE A 146 14.00 -17.44 21.72
C ILE A 146 13.21 -16.55 20.75
N TRP A 147 12.01 -16.97 20.36
CA TRP A 147 11.18 -16.20 19.43
C TRP A 147 10.67 -14.86 19.97
N ALA A 148 10.57 -14.71 21.31
CA ALA A 148 10.25 -13.43 21.93
C ALA A 148 11.33 -12.36 21.71
N GLN A 149 12.58 -12.76 21.45
CA GLN A 149 13.69 -11.86 21.19
C GLN A 149 13.80 -11.47 19.71
N LEU A 150 13.05 -12.12 18.80
CA LEU A 150 13.10 -11.85 17.36
C LEU A 150 12.07 -10.78 16.96
N PRO A 151 12.43 -9.85 16.06
CA PRO A 151 11.50 -8.84 15.59
C PRO A 151 10.39 -9.45 14.72
N ASN A 152 9.22 -8.80 14.66
CA ASN A 152 8.10 -9.26 13.84
C ASN A 152 8.43 -9.39 12.36
N THR A 153 9.32 -8.55 11.85
CA THR A 153 9.82 -8.61 10.45
C THR A 153 10.49 -9.93 10.12
N TYR A 154 11.09 -10.61 11.11
CA TYR A 154 11.64 -11.96 10.95
C TYR A 154 10.55 -12.94 10.51
N PHE A 155 9.43 -12.99 11.23
CA PHE A 155 8.32 -13.90 10.94
C PHE A 155 7.54 -13.54 9.68
N ALA A 156 7.59 -12.27 9.25
CA ALA A 156 7.03 -11.85 7.97
C ALA A 156 7.87 -12.35 6.78
N LYS A 157 9.18 -12.51 6.96
CA LYS A 157 10.13 -12.89 5.91
C LYS A 157 10.09 -14.37 5.57
N TYR A 158 9.94 -15.26 6.57
CA TYR A 158 10.03 -16.70 6.38
C TYR A 158 8.68 -17.36 6.19
N GLN A 159 8.63 -18.43 5.37
CA GLN A 159 7.44 -19.25 5.20
C GLN A 159 7.21 -20.14 6.43
N ILE A 160 5.96 -20.61 6.62
CA ILE A 160 5.56 -21.41 7.78
C ILE A 160 6.43 -22.66 7.93
N GLU A 161 6.71 -23.40 6.83
CA GLU A 161 7.56 -24.59 6.84
C GLU A 161 8.99 -24.30 7.33
N GLN A 162 9.56 -23.15 6.94
CA GLN A 162 10.89 -22.75 7.38
C GLN A 162 10.89 -22.42 8.87
N LEU A 163 9.86 -21.73 9.36
CA LEU A 163 9.69 -21.44 10.78
C LEU A 163 9.45 -22.72 11.60
N GLN A 164 8.71 -23.69 11.09
CA GLN A 164 8.51 -25.00 11.71
C GLN A 164 9.85 -25.75 11.86
N ASN A 165 10.66 -25.81 10.81
CA ASN A 165 11.97 -26.43 10.86
C ASN A 165 12.91 -25.77 11.86
N GLN A 166 12.90 -24.46 11.93
CA GLN A 166 13.67 -23.70 12.92
C GLN A 166 13.18 -23.97 14.36
N ALA A 167 11.87 -24.00 14.56
CA ALA A 167 11.27 -24.33 15.85
C ALA A 167 11.63 -25.75 16.33
N LEU A 168 11.61 -26.72 15.43
CA LEU A 168 12.05 -28.10 15.69
C LEU A 168 13.54 -28.19 16.02
N THR A 169 14.40 -27.47 15.31
CA THR A 169 15.84 -27.40 15.57
C THR A 169 16.11 -26.84 16.98
N ILE A 170 15.48 -25.74 17.36
CA ILE A 170 15.57 -25.16 18.70
C ILE A 170 15.08 -26.15 19.77
N SER A 171 13.95 -26.81 19.48
CA SER A 171 13.36 -27.83 20.38
C SER A 171 14.31 -28.99 20.64
N ASN A 172 14.98 -29.48 19.62
CA ASN A 172 15.91 -30.61 19.74
C ASN A 172 17.22 -30.20 20.47
N ALA A 173 17.76 -29.02 20.16
CA ALA A 173 18.95 -28.51 20.83
C ALA A 173 18.74 -28.30 22.36
N SER A 174 17.53 -27.93 22.79
CA SER A 174 17.19 -27.76 24.20
C SER A 174 17.13 -29.11 24.98
N LEU A 175 16.98 -30.24 24.30
CA LEU A 175 16.99 -31.58 24.91
C LEU A 175 18.39 -32.10 25.16
N GLU A 176 19.41 -31.67 24.37
CA GLU A 176 20.81 -32.10 24.53
C GLU A 176 21.53 -31.36 25.67
N THR A 177 20.95 -30.28 26.19
CA THR A 177 21.54 -29.44 27.23
C THR A 177 20.89 -29.61 28.62
N SER A 178 19.91 -30.52 28.73
CA SER A 178 19.20 -30.86 29.98
C SER A 178 19.58 -32.22 30.49
#